data_d727d60d4fae7f5d00d7690538eb4650
#
_entry.id   d727d60d4fae7f5d00d7690538eb4650
#
_cell.length_a   1.000
_cell.length_b   1.000
_cell.length_c   1.000
_cell.angle_alpha   90.00
_cell.angle_beta   90.00
_cell.angle_gamma   90.00
#
_symmetry.space_group_name_H-M   'P 1'
#
loop_
_entity.id
_entity.type
_entity.pdbx_description
1 polymer ?
#
loop_
_entity_poly.entity_id
_entity_poly.type
_entity_poly.pdbx_seq_one_letter_code
_entity_poly.pdbx_strand_id
1 'polypeptide(L)'
;MASLSTLHPDAKIFLVDDDASLLKLMSMRLRSQGYEVDTADSAEGALDRLRQQRADLVLSDLRMGGMDGLALFERIQSQWLGMPVIIMTAHGTIPDAIQATRSGVFSFLTKPINKDELF
;
A
#
# COMPACT_ATOMS: atom_id res chain seq x y z
N MET A 1 -1.74 -10.95 11.48
CA MET A 1 -1.53 -9.83 10.54
C MET A 1 -0.33 -10.12 9.66
N ALA A 2 -0.46 -9.91 8.37
CA ALA A 2 0.65 -10.12 7.45
C ALA A 2 1.72 -9.03 7.64
N SER A 3 2.98 -9.41 7.58
CA SER A 3 4.09 -8.48 7.63
C SER A 3 4.93 -8.59 6.37
N LEU A 4 5.74 -7.58 6.10
CA LEU A 4 6.60 -7.57 4.92
C LEU A 4 7.72 -8.60 5.00
N SER A 5 8.00 -9.13 6.18
CA SER A 5 9.03 -10.15 6.35
C SER A 5 8.74 -11.43 5.56
N THR A 6 7.49 -11.64 5.13
CA THR A 6 7.12 -12.78 4.28
C THR A 6 7.45 -12.55 2.81
N LEU A 7 7.79 -11.31 2.42
CA LEU A 7 8.15 -11.00 1.05
C LEU A 7 9.59 -11.41 0.74
N HIS A 8 9.83 -11.61 -0.55
CA HIS A 8 11.17 -11.84 -1.05
C HIS A 8 12.09 -10.65 -0.69
N PRO A 9 13.37 -10.87 -0.33
CA PRO A 9 14.26 -9.76 0.09
C PRO A 9 14.41 -8.63 -0.92
N ASP A 10 14.29 -8.92 -2.21
CA ASP A 10 14.40 -7.91 -3.28
C ASP A 10 13.05 -7.53 -3.87
N ALA A 11 11.97 -7.81 -3.14
CA ALA A 11 10.63 -7.49 -3.64
C ALA A 11 10.48 -6.00 -3.90
N LYS A 12 9.70 -5.68 -4.92
CA LYS A 12 9.36 -4.30 -5.25
C LYS A 12 8.05 -3.91 -4.59
N ILE A 13 8.11 -2.85 -3.78
CA ILE A 13 6.96 -2.31 -3.08
C ILE A 13 6.57 -0.99 -3.72
N PHE A 14 5.29 -0.85 -4.01
CA PHE A 14 4.74 0.39 -4.53
C PHE A 14 3.97 1.08 -3.41
N LEU A 15 4.39 2.29 -3.06
CA LEU A 15 3.85 3.03 -1.93
C LEU A 15 3.02 4.21 -2.42
N VAL A 16 1.76 4.28 -1.99
CA VAL A 16 0.81 5.30 -2.44
C VAL A 16 0.25 6.06 -1.26
N ASP A 17 0.50 7.36 -1.21
CA ASP A 17 0.00 8.24 -0.15
C ASP A 17 0.10 9.68 -0.63
N ASP A 18 -0.88 10.51 -0.30
CA ASP A 18 -0.84 11.93 -0.67
C ASP A 18 -0.02 12.78 0.32
N ASP A 19 0.47 12.18 1.40
CA ASP A 19 1.38 12.83 2.34
C ASP A 19 2.82 12.62 1.90
N ALA A 20 3.43 13.65 1.31
CA ALA A 20 4.79 13.55 0.78
C ALA A 20 5.83 13.24 1.85
N SER A 21 5.65 13.74 3.06
CA SER A 21 6.58 13.49 4.17
C SER A 21 6.53 12.02 4.58
N LEU A 22 5.35 11.45 4.63
CA LEU A 22 5.18 10.03 4.98
C LEU A 22 5.73 9.13 3.88
N LEU A 23 5.51 9.46 2.61
CA LEU A 23 6.09 8.73 1.50
C LEU A 23 7.61 8.66 1.61
N LYS A 24 8.23 9.80 1.89
CA LYS A 24 9.68 9.86 2.01
C LYS A 24 10.18 9.01 3.17
N LEU A 25 9.56 9.13 4.34
CA LEU A 25 9.96 8.40 5.53
C LEU A 25 9.81 6.89 5.34
N MET A 26 8.67 6.45 4.85
CA MET A 26 8.41 5.03 4.64
C MET A 26 9.30 4.45 3.54
N SER A 27 9.54 5.21 2.48
CA SER A 27 10.46 4.77 1.43
C SER A 27 11.85 4.52 1.97
N MET A 28 12.34 5.40 2.81
CA MET A 28 13.65 5.24 3.43
C MET A 28 13.71 4.00 4.31
N ARG A 29 12.68 3.77 5.11
CA ARG A 29 12.62 2.59 5.99
C ARG A 29 12.56 1.29 5.20
N LEU A 30 11.74 1.24 4.16
CA LEU A 30 11.62 0.06 3.33
C LEU A 30 12.91 -0.23 2.56
N ARG A 31 13.55 0.79 2.01
CA ARG A 31 14.82 0.62 1.31
C ARG A 31 15.92 0.15 2.25
N SER A 32 15.90 0.62 3.50
CA SER A 32 16.89 0.17 4.48
C SER A 32 16.76 -1.32 4.81
N GLN A 33 15.62 -1.92 4.55
CA GLN A 33 15.40 -3.35 4.71
C GLN A 33 15.71 -4.15 3.44
N GLY A 34 16.18 -3.49 2.39
CA GLY A 34 16.58 -4.15 1.16
C GLY A 34 15.53 -4.18 0.06
N TYR A 35 14.35 -3.63 0.31
CA TYR A 35 13.29 -3.61 -0.71
C TYR A 35 13.53 -2.51 -1.75
N GLU A 36 13.09 -2.79 -2.97
CA GLU A 36 12.99 -1.78 -4.00
C GLU A 36 11.66 -1.05 -3.81
N VAL A 37 11.67 0.28 -3.86
CA VAL A 37 10.48 1.09 -3.57
C VAL A 37 10.25 2.10 -4.68
N ASP A 38 9.02 2.15 -5.18
CA ASP A 38 8.53 3.22 -6.02
C ASP A 38 7.35 3.89 -5.30
N THR A 39 7.09 5.15 -5.60
CA THR A 39 6.06 5.91 -4.89
C THR A 39 5.15 6.64 -5.86
N ALA A 40 3.92 6.91 -5.40
CA ALA A 40 2.99 7.80 -6.09
C ALA A 40 2.21 8.58 -5.03
N ASP A 41 1.84 9.81 -5.35
CA ASP A 41 1.09 10.67 -4.44
C ASP A 41 -0.41 10.65 -4.71
N SER A 42 -0.86 9.83 -5.63
CA SER A 42 -2.27 9.68 -5.97
C SER A 42 -2.54 8.27 -6.50
N ALA A 43 -3.80 7.86 -6.44
CA ALA A 43 -4.21 6.56 -6.98
C ALA A 43 -4.07 6.52 -8.49
N GLU A 44 -4.40 7.60 -9.17
CA GLU A 44 -4.28 7.71 -10.62
C GLU A 44 -2.83 7.59 -11.06
N GLY A 45 -1.93 8.29 -10.36
CA GLY A 45 -0.49 8.18 -10.62
C GLY A 45 0.03 6.78 -10.37
N ALA A 46 -0.48 6.12 -9.33
CA ALA A 46 -0.10 4.74 -9.02
C ALA A 46 -0.48 3.79 -10.17
N LEU A 47 -1.70 3.91 -10.68
CA LEU A 47 -2.15 3.07 -11.79
C LEU A 47 -1.30 3.27 -13.03
N ASP A 48 -0.95 4.51 -13.36
CA ASP A 48 -0.08 4.79 -14.50
C ASP A 48 1.28 4.15 -14.35
N ARG A 49 1.85 4.23 -13.15
CA ARG A 49 3.16 3.61 -12.87
C ARG A 49 3.11 2.10 -12.91
N LEU A 50 2.05 1.50 -12.38
CA LEU A 50 1.89 0.04 -12.37
C LEU A 50 1.76 -0.53 -13.78
N ARG A 51 1.24 0.25 -14.72
CA ARG A 51 1.19 -0.17 -16.14
C ARG A 51 2.57 -0.23 -16.77
N GLN A 52 3.51 0.54 -16.23
CA GLN A 52 4.89 0.61 -16.75
C GLN A 52 5.83 -0.32 -16.02
N GLN A 53 5.60 -0.54 -14.74
CA GLN A 53 6.47 -1.33 -13.88
C GLN A 53 5.66 -2.24 -12.98
N ARG A 54 6.08 -3.48 -12.90
CA ARG A 54 5.43 -4.45 -12.02
C ARG A 54 5.85 -4.22 -10.57
N ALA A 55 4.92 -4.43 -9.65
CA ALA A 55 5.19 -4.44 -8.21
C ALA A 55 4.83 -5.80 -7.63
N ASP A 56 5.45 -6.13 -6.50
CA ASP A 56 5.13 -7.36 -5.76
C ASP A 56 4.12 -7.10 -4.66
N LEU A 57 4.02 -5.85 -4.21
CA LEU A 57 3.08 -5.44 -3.17
C LEU A 57 2.77 -3.96 -3.34
N VAL A 58 1.52 -3.59 -3.11
CA VAL A 58 1.10 -2.19 -3.04
C VAL A 58 0.71 -1.86 -1.61
N LEU A 59 1.31 -0.80 -1.06
CA LEU A 59 0.91 -0.20 0.21
C LEU A 59 0.21 1.12 -0.12
N SER A 60 -1.07 1.23 0.19
CA SER A 60 -1.85 2.42 -0.15
C SER A 60 -2.55 3.01 1.06
N ASP A 61 -2.49 4.32 1.17
CA ASP A 61 -3.34 5.04 2.11
C ASP A 61 -4.80 4.84 1.72
N LEU A 62 -5.68 4.74 2.73
CA LEU A 62 -7.11 4.60 2.48
C LEU A 62 -7.70 5.89 1.95
N ARG A 63 -7.38 7.01 2.59
CA ARG A 63 -7.99 8.30 2.28
C ARG A 63 -7.00 9.21 1.57
N MET A 64 -7.28 9.44 0.29
CA MET A 64 -6.50 10.33 -0.55
C MET A 64 -7.46 11.28 -1.28
N GLY A 65 -6.97 12.42 -1.70
CA GLY A 65 -7.75 13.29 -2.57
C GLY A 65 -8.07 12.56 -3.88
N GLY A 66 -9.30 12.61 -4.32
CA GLY A 66 -9.74 11.88 -5.51
C GLY A 66 -10.06 10.42 -5.21
N MET A 67 -9.52 9.50 -6.02
CA MET A 67 -9.74 8.08 -5.82
C MET A 67 -9.09 7.61 -4.52
N ASP A 68 -9.86 6.93 -3.66
CA ASP A 68 -9.34 6.42 -2.39
C ASP A 68 -8.64 5.06 -2.55
N GLY A 69 -8.06 4.56 -1.44
CA GLY A 69 -7.29 3.32 -1.46
C GLY A 69 -8.13 2.09 -1.80
N LEU A 70 -9.39 2.03 -1.40
CA LEU A 70 -10.25 0.90 -1.74
C LEU A 70 -10.62 0.92 -3.21
N ALA A 71 -10.90 2.09 -3.78
CA ALA A 71 -11.16 2.21 -5.21
C ALA A 71 -9.91 1.85 -6.02
N LEU A 72 -8.72 2.26 -5.54
CA LEU A 72 -7.46 1.85 -6.14
C LEU A 72 -7.30 0.33 -6.10
N PHE A 73 -7.59 -0.29 -4.96
CA PHE A 73 -7.53 -1.74 -4.82
C PHE A 73 -8.43 -2.43 -5.84
N GLU A 74 -9.66 -1.98 -6.01
CA GLU A 74 -10.58 -2.56 -6.98
C GLU A 74 -10.04 -2.47 -8.42
N ARG A 75 -9.44 -1.33 -8.77
CA ARG A 75 -8.81 -1.15 -10.07
C ARG A 75 -7.62 -2.08 -10.26
N ILE A 76 -6.80 -2.24 -9.22
CA ILE A 76 -5.65 -3.14 -9.26
C ILE A 76 -6.13 -4.58 -9.48
N GLN A 77 -7.14 -5.02 -8.74
CA GLN A 77 -7.64 -6.38 -8.87
C GLN A 77 -8.24 -6.66 -10.24
N SER A 78 -8.82 -5.67 -10.90
CA SER A 78 -9.37 -5.84 -12.24
C SER A 78 -8.29 -5.94 -13.32
N GLN A 79 -7.11 -5.37 -13.10
CA GLN A 79 -6.02 -5.33 -14.08
C GLN A 79 -4.89 -6.30 -13.75
N TRP A 80 -4.62 -6.53 -12.48
CA TRP A 80 -3.53 -7.40 -12.00
C TRP A 80 -4.07 -8.32 -10.93
N LEU A 81 -4.79 -9.34 -11.35
CA LEU A 81 -5.41 -10.30 -10.44
C LEU A 81 -4.36 -10.94 -9.53
N GLY A 82 -4.65 -10.95 -8.25
CA GLY A 82 -3.78 -11.57 -7.27
C GLY A 82 -2.66 -10.68 -6.73
N MET A 83 -2.55 -9.42 -7.18
CA MET A 83 -1.55 -8.51 -6.62
C MET A 83 -1.92 -8.15 -5.18
N PRO A 84 -1.04 -8.39 -4.19
CA PRO A 84 -1.35 -8.05 -2.80
C PRO A 84 -1.42 -6.54 -2.60
N VAL A 85 -2.44 -6.09 -1.89
CA VAL A 85 -2.61 -4.68 -1.51
C VAL A 85 -2.84 -4.60 -0.01
N ILE A 86 -2.04 -3.79 0.67
CA ILE A 86 -2.22 -3.47 2.09
C ILE A 86 -2.70 -2.04 2.19
N ILE A 87 -3.80 -1.84 2.90
CA ILE A 87 -4.40 -0.50 3.10
C ILE A 87 -3.90 0.07 4.42
N MET A 88 -3.47 1.33 4.39
CA MET A 88 -3.08 2.09 5.59
C MET A 88 -4.18 3.11 5.89
N THR A 89 -4.51 3.27 7.17
CA THR A 89 -5.51 4.25 7.58
C THR A 89 -5.07 4.99 8.83
N ALA A 90 -5.29 6.29 8.86
CA ALA A 90 -4.97 7.12 10.02
C ALA A 90 -5.90 6.85 11.20
N HIS A 91 -7.10 6.41 10.89
CA HIS A 91 -8.12 6.11 11.90
C HIS A 91 -8.67 4.72 11.62
N GLY A 92 -8.01 3.71 12.20
CA GLY A 92 -8.43 2.34 12.04
C GLY A 92 -9.75 2.07 12.73
N THR A 93 -10.85 2.60 12.19
CA THR A 93 -12.16 2.32 12.73
C THR A 93 -12.57 0.90 12.36
N ILE A 94 -13.38 0.29 13.19
CA ILE A 94 -13.92 -1.05 12.92
C ILE A 94 -14.66 -1.09 11.57
N PRO A 95 -15.51 -0.11 11.23
CA PRO A 95 -16.16 -0.10 9.91
C PRO A 95 -15.18 -0.08 8.73
N ASP A 96 -14.10 0.69 8.82
CA ASP A 96 -13.09 0.75 7.76
C ASP A 96 -12.40 -0.60 7.60
N ALA A 97 -12.05 -1.24 8.71
CA ALA A 97 -11.42 -2.56 8.69
C ALA A 97 -12.33 -3.61 8.08
N ILE A 98 -13.62 -3.60 8.44
CA ILE A 98 -14.60 -4.53 7.90
C ILE A 98 -14.73 -4.33 6.39
N GLN A 99 -14.83 -3.10 5.93
CA GLN A 99 -14.96 -2.80 4.51
C GLN A 99 -13.73 -3.26 3.73
N ALA A 100 -12.53 -2.99 4.24
CA ALA A 100 -11.30 -3.45 3.61
C ALA A 100 -11.25 -4.97 3.50
N THR A 101 -11.62 -5.67 4.56
CA THR A 101 -11.64 -7.13 4.58
C THR A 101 -12.64 -7.69 3.57
N ARG A 102 -13.84 -7.10 3.50
CA ARG A 102 -14.87 -7.52 2.55
C ARG A 102 -14.47 -7.28 1.10
N SER A 103 -13.69 -6.23 0.86
CA SER A 103 -13.18 -5.92 -0.48
C SER A 103 -12.07 -6.86 -0.93
N GLY A 104 -11.52 -7.66 -0.01
CA GLY A 104 -10.51 -8.65 -0.35
C GLY A 104 -9.08 -8.14 -0.29
N VAL A 105 -8.83 -7.01 0.35
CA VAL A 105 -7.44 -6.53 0.54
C VAL A 105 -6.65 -7.56 1.36
N PHE A 106 -5.36 -7.64 1.10
CA PHE A 106 -4.49 -8.60 1.76
C PHE A 106 -4.40 -8.31 3.26
N SER A 107 -4.29 -7.04 3.64
CA SER A 107 -4.23 -6.64 5.03
C SER A 107 -4.52 -5.14 5.14
N PHE A 108 -4.66 -4.64 6.36
CA PHE A 108 -4.67 -3.21 6.60
C PHE A 108 -3.84 -2.89 7.82
N LEU A 109 -3.32 -1.65 7.88
CA LEU A 109 -2.50 -1.16 8.98
C LEU A 109 -3.02 0.19 9.43
N THR A 110 -2.92 0.47 10.74
CA THR A 110 -3.32 1.75 11.31
C THR A 110 -2.09 2.65 11.44
N LYS A 111 -2.22 3.90 10.99
CA LYS A 111 -1.17 4.90 11.18
C LYS A 111 -1.18 5.42 12.63
N PRO A 112 -0.05 5.81 13.19
CA PRO A 112 1.28 5.72 12.59
C PRO A 112 1.74 4.27 12.47
N ILE A 113 2.44 3.97 11.36
CA ILE A 113 2.86 2.59 11.11
C ILE A 113 3.98 2.22 12.05
N ASN A 114 3.73 1.19 12.85
CA ASN A 114 4.74 0.64 13.74
C ASN A 114 5.70 -0.22 12.91
N LYS A 115 6.99 -0.01 13.12
CA LYS A 115 8.03 -0.77 12.42
C LYS A 115 7.83 -2.29 12.62
N ASP A 116 7.47 -2.70 13.82
CA ASP A 116 7.28 -4.12 14.14
C ASP A 116 6.06 -4.72 13.44
N GLU A 117 5.03 -3.92 13.19
CA GLU A 117 3.86 -4.39 12.44
C GLU A 117 4.16 -4.51 10.95
N LEU A 118 5.00 -3.62 10.42
CA LEU A 118 5.35 -3.59 9.00
C LEU A 118 6.37 -4.67 8.66
N PHE A 119 7.35 -4.82 9.50
CA PHE A 119 8.45 -5.77 9.30
C PHE A 119 8.35 -6.96 10.26
#